data_25982eba59c3bf8e98de84da684c486e
#
_entry.id   25982eba59c3bf8e98de84da684c486e
#
_cell.length_a   1.000
_cell.length_b   1.000
_cell.length_c   1.000
_cell.angle_alpha   90.00
_cell.angle_beta   90.00
_cell.angle_gamma   90.00
#
_symmetry.space_group_name_H-M   'P 1'
#
loop_
_entity.id
_entity.type
_entity.pdbx_description
1 polymer ?
#
loop_
_entity_poly.entity_id
_entity_poly.type
_entity_poly.pdbx_seq_one_letter_code
_entity_poly.pdbx_strand_id
1 'polypeptide(L)'
;GMVAGIMYGLYFKVSIAITSIFLIILIIKFLNNRKQIYFFFMKRRKIIQILLISAIISNLYFDLINLRYENSYTKIPEKIKENATIISEAKETEYYYGYNVKIKGKKFIMYVKKKDYPKFQYGEYIQVCGEYSKPEEARNYKGFNYKEYLKTKGIYGSIKVDNIQSLKKNNVNIFLKISNCIRNKIIKIAHQILPNEEGSLLTGILIGEKSDIPEEITESFSKASISHILAISGTHVSYIVLGITYILNKSKTSKRLSYIITIIILVLFMFVTRFTPSVVRASIMGIIMLFAKVIYKKSDTLNSIAISLILILIFNPFAINDIGLELSYLGTIGIVLLNKKVKSIFSKYINEKVSIAISITISAQIMVLPITILKFNTITPYFMLANIAAVPLAGAIILIGYINIFIAILYKPAGIILGKLLKLIVKILINIAKITSKLPFSSISIITPGVIFIIGYYIAVFCFFENKKMKKLCIIFVIIVVINIAVRI
;
A
#
# COMPACT_ATOMS: atom_id res chain seq x y z
N GLY A 1 18.26 -10.62 2.86
CA GLY A 1 19.13 -10.64 1.69
C GLY A 1 18.56 -9.80 0.54
N MET A 2 17.41 -10.21 -0.03
CA MET A 2 16.83 -9.55 -1.22
C MET A 2 16.57 -8.06 -1.03
N VAL A 3 15.92 -7.65 0.05
CA VAL A 3 15.67 -6.24 0.36
C VAL A 3 16.98 -5.45 0.48
N ALA A 4 17.94 -5.98 1.22
CA ALA A 4 19.26 -5.34 1.38
C ALA A 4 19.99 -5.19 0.05
N GLY A 5 19.94 -6.20 -0.83
CA GLY A 5 20.57 -6.14 -2.15
C GLY A 5 19.93 -5.07 -3.05
N ILE A 6 18.60 -5.00 -3.08
CA ILE A 6 17.88 -3.99 -3.87
C ILE A 6 18.11 -2.58 -3.30
N MET A 7 18.05 -2.40 -1.97
CA MET A 7 18.34 -1.12 -1.32
C MET A 7 19.77 -0.65 -1.62
N TYR A 8 20.74 -1.57 -1.58
CA TYR A 8 22.12 -1.26 -1.91
C TYR A 8 22.23 -0.78 -3.38
N GLY A 9 21.63 -1.48 -4.35
CA GLY A 9 21.61 -1.06 -5.76
C GLY A 9 20.96 0.29 -6.01
N LEU A 10 19.96 0.68 -5.21
CA LEU A 10 19.32 1.99 -5.29
C LEU A 10 20.22 3.14 -4.83
N TYR A 11 20.97 2.95 -3.76
CA TYR A 11 21.73 4.03 -3.11
C TYR A 11 23.20 4.10 -3.55
N PHE A 12 23.78 2.99 -3.98
CA PHE A 12 25.20 2.91 -4.35
C PHE A 12 25.35 2.57 -5.84
N LYS A 13 25.62 3.58 -6.66
CA LYS A 13 25.80 3.47 -8.12
C LYS A 13 27.13 2.82 -8.57
N VAL A 14 27.88 2.19 -7.67
CA VAL A 14 29.20 1.62 -7.96
C VAL A 14 29.09 0.15 -8.35
N SER A 15 29.92 -0.30 -9.28
CA SER A 15 30.07 -1.69 -9.72
C SER A 15 30.26 -2.67 -8.52
N ILE A 16 29.17 -3.29 -8.16
CA ILE A 16 28.88 -3.87 -6.85
C ILE A 16 29.48 -5.26 -6.70
N ALA A 17 29.73 -5.97 -7.80
CA ALA A 17 30.41 -7.25 -7.75
C ALA A 17 31.75 -7.12 -7.00
N ILE A 18 32.51 -6.05 -7.23
CA ILE A 18 33.82 -5.81 -6.62
C ILE A 18 33.68 -5.46 -5.15
N THR A 19 32.75 -4.57 -4.78
CA THR A 19 32.55 -4.18 -3.37
C THR A 19 31.91 -5.28 -2.55
N SER A 20 30.99 -6.08 -3.12
CA SER A 20 30.39 -7.22 -2.43
C SER A 20 31.42 -8.34 -2.21
N ILE A 21 32.26 -8.63 -3.18
CA ILE A 21 33.36 -9.57 -3.04
C ILE A 21 34.38 -9.09 -1.97
N PHE A 22 34.72 -7.80 -1.99
CA PHE A 22 35.61 -7.21 -1.00
C PHE A 22 35.03 -7.23 0.41
N LEU A 23 33.73 -6.95 0.55
CA LEU A 23 33.00 -7.01 1.83
C LEU A 23 32.91 -8.45 2.35
N ILE A 24 32.69 -9.43 1.48
CA ILE A 24 32.70 -10.86 1.83
C ILE A 24 34.07 -11.28 2.30
N ILE A 25 35.15 -10.88 1.61
CA ILE A 25 36.54 -11.19 1.99
C ILE A 25 36.85 -10.53 3.34
N LEU A 26 36.46 -9.27 3.57
CA LEU A 26 36.64 -8.57 4.84
C LEU A 26 35.88 -9.26 5.99
N ILE A 27 34.65 -9.68 5.76
CA ILE A 27 33.84 -10.39 6.77
C ILE A 27 34.50 -11.76 7.09
N ILE A 28 34.93 -12.49 6.08
CA ILE A 28 35.64 -13.77 6.28
C ILE A 28 36.93 -13.56 7.06
N LYS A 29 37.72 -12.52 6.73
CA LYS A 29 38.99 -12.18 7.40
C LYS A 29 38.75 -11.67 8.84
N PHE A 30 37.70 -10.88 9.07
CA PHE A 30 37.30 -10.40 10.39
C PHE A 30 36.82 -11.56 11.30
N LEU A 31 36.07 -12.51 10.74
CA LEU A 31 35.58 -13.70 11.44
C LEU A 31 36.68 -14.66 11.84
N ASN A 32 37.78 -14.70 11.11
CA ASN A 32 38.95 -15.58 11.41
C ASN A 32 39.77 -15.07 12.62
N ASN A 33 39.65 -13.79 12.97
CA ASN A 33 40.57 -13.18 13.97
C ASN A 33 40.03 -13.14 15.42
N ARG A 34 38.79 -13.58 15.74
CA ARG A 34 38.25 -13.54 17.12
C ARG A 34 37.48 -14.83 17.48
N LYS A 35 38.03 -15.66 18.38
CA LYS A 35 37.45 -16.94 18.81
C LYS A 35 36.02 -16.89 19.34
N GLN A 36 35.58 -15.87 20.08
CA GLN A 36 34.21 -15.80 20.62
C GLN A 36 33.15 -15.41 19.58
N ILE A 37 33.51 -14.51 18.67
CA ILE A 37 32.64 -14.11 17.55
C ILE A 37 32.56 -15.27 16.55
N TYR A 38 33.65 -16.02 16.36
CA TYR A 38 33.74 -17.20 15.53
C TYR A 38 32.73 -18.28 15.91
N PHE A 39 32.54 -18.57 17.21
CA PHE A 39 31.58 -19.61 17.67
C PHE A 39 30.10 -19.23 17.41
N PHE A 40 29.74 -17.97 17.59
CA PHE A 40 28.39 -17.44 17.29
C PHE A 40 28.08 -17.53 15.79
N PHE A 41 29.03 -17.14 14.94
CA PHE A 41 28.87 -17.17 13.48
C PHE A 41 28.94 -18.58 12.90
N MET A 42 29.77 -19.48 13.46
CA MET A 42 29.84 -20.88 13.01
C MET A 42 28.50 -21.59 13.11
N LYS A 43 27.76 -21.41 14.23
CA LYS A 43 26.43 -21.99 14.42
C LYS A 43 25.39 -21.45 13.40
N ARG A 44 25.61 -20.25 12.84
CA ARG A 44 24.71 -19.60 11.87
C ARG A 44 25.33 -19.40 10.48
N ARG A 45 26.50 -19.99 10.23
CA ARG A 45 27.26 -19.82 8.97
C ARG A 45 26.39 -20.01 7.71
N LYS A 46 25.60 -21.08 7.66
CA LYS A 46 24.73 -21.38 6.51
C LYS A 46 23.70 -20.27 6.29
N ILE A 47 23.10 -19.73 7.35
CA ILE A 47 22.12 -18.65 7.26
C ILE A 47 22.75 -17.37 6.73
N ILE A 48 23.95 -17.02 7.23
CA ILE A 48 24.69 -15.83 6.79
C ILE A 48 25.09 -15.96 5.32
N GLN A 49 25.58 -17.14 4.91
CA GLN A 49 25.90 -17.41 3.51
C GLN A 49 24.68 -17.24 2.59
N ILE A 50 23.51 -17.81 2.96
CA ILE A 50 22.26 -17.64 2.21
C ILE A 50 21.86 -16.17 2.11
N LEU A 51 21.97 -15.41 3.21
CA LEU A 51 21.64 -13.98 3.24
C LEU A 51 22.58 -13.18 2.32
N LEU A 52 23.87 -13.45 2.33
CA LEU A 52 24.85 -12.78 1.46
C LEU A 52 24.63 -13.12 -0.01
N ILE A 53 24.47 -14.40 -0.33
CA ILE A 53 24.22 -14.85 -1.71
C ILE A 53 22.93 -14.24 -2.24
N SER A 54 21.84 -14.26 -1.44
CA SER A 54 20.57 -13.66 -1.86
C SER A 54 20.66 -12.13 -2.02
N ALA A 55 21.50 -11.44 -1.24
CA ALA A 55 21.74 -10.01 -1.41
C ALA A 55 22.51 -9.71 -2.72
N ILE A 56 23.51 -10.50 -3.05
CA ILE A 56 24.29 -10.34 -4.29
C ILE A 56 23.39 -10.60 -5.51
N ILE A 57 22.66 -11.72 -5.52
CA ILE A 57 21.76 -12.07 -6.63
C ILE A 57 20.70 -10.99 -6.85
N SER A 58 20.09 -10.50 -5.78
CA SER A 58 19.04 -9.48 -5.90
C SER A 58 19.58 -8.12 -6.30
N ASN A 59 20.82 -7.80 -5.97
CA ASN A 59 21.47 -6.61 -6.45
C ASN A 59 21.77 -6.71 -7.95
N LEU A 60 22.36 -7.81 -8.41
CA LEU A 60 22.56 -8.04 -9.85
C LEU A 60 21.23 -8.02 -10.63
N TYR A 61 20.19 -8.60 -10.07
CA TYR A 61 18.84 -8.55 -10.64
C TYR A 61 18.32 -7.11 -10.75
N PHE A 62 18.49 -6.31 -9.69
CA PHE A 62 18.11 -4.90 -9.68
C PHE A 62 18.84 -4.12 -10.78
N ASP A 63 20.17 -4.29 -10.89
CA ASP A 63 20.99 -3.61 -11.89
C ASP A 63 20.56 -3.99 -13.33
N LEU A 64 20.30 -5.26 -13.58
CA LEU A 64 19.80 -5.73 -14.88
C LEU A 64 18.46 -5.09 -15.25
N ILE A 65 17.51 -5.04 -14.30
CA ILE A 65 16.19 -4.43 -14.54
C ILE A 65 16.32 -2.92 -14.70
N ASN A 66 17.17 -2.26 -13.92
CA ASN A 66 17.42 -0.83 -14.01
C ASN A 66 18.05 -0.45 -15.38
N LEU A 67 19.04 -1.20 -15.84
CA LEU A 67 19.64 -1.03 -17.17
C LEU A 67 18.60 -1.22 -18.29
N ARG A 68 17.75 -2.26 -18.20
CA ARG A 68 16.66 -2.46 -19.16
C ARG A 68 15.66 -1.30 -19.15
N TYR A 69 15.37 -0.75 -17.97
CA TYR A 69 14.46 0.36 -17.83
C TYR A 69 15.05 1.64 -18.46
N GLU A 70 16.30 1.99 -18.15
CA GLU A 70 17.00 3.15 -18.71
C GLU A 70 17.16 3.02 -20.23
N ASN A 71 17.59 1.88 -20.73
CA ASN A 71 17.69 1.61 -22.18
C ASN A 71 16.33 1.65 -22.91
N SER A 72 15.25 1.51 -22.16
CA SER A 72 13.91 1.62 -22.74
C SER A 72 13.52 3.05 -23.04
N TYR A 73 14.05 4.05 -22.34
CA TYR A 73 13.78 5.46 -22.62
C TYR A 73 14.37 5.90 -23.96
N THR A 74 15.56 5.40 -24.34
CA THR A 74 16.21 5.75 -25.58
C THR A 74 15.53 5.17 -26.83
N LYS A 75 14.71 4.12 -26.62
CA LYS A 75 14.00 3.42 -27.70
C LYS A 75 12.57 3.92 -27.90
N ILE A 76 12.09 4.87 -27.10
CA ILE A 76 10.74 5.44 -27.25
C ILE A 76 10.86 6.66 -28.17
N PRO A 77 10.17 6.67 -29.33
CA PRO A 77 10.20 7.82 -30.23
C PRO A 77 9.49 9.03 -29.60
N GLU A 78 9.92 10.24 -29.93
CA GLU A 78 9.28 11.47 -29.45
C GLU A 78 7.82 11.58 -29.90
N LYS A 79 7.51 11.16 -31.12
CA LYS A 79 6.14 11.07 -31.62
C LYS A 79 5.69 9.63 -31.64
N ILE A 80 4.61 9.36 -30.91
CA ILE A 80 4.01 8.04 -30.78
C ILE A 80 2.75 8.00 -31.64
N LYS A 81 2.64 6.95 -32.49
CA LYS A 81 1.40 6.56 -33.17
C LYS A 81 1.20 5.07 -32.96
N GLU A 82 0.54 4.70 -31.89
CA GLU A 82 0.46 3.31 -31.43
C GLU A 82 -0.88 3.00 -30.80
N ASN A 83 -1.17 1.70 -30.78
CA ASN A 83 -2.37 1.19 -30.10
C ASN A 83 -2.13 1.11 -28.59
N ALA A 84 -3.06 1.64 -27.82
CA ALA A 84 -3.03 1.71 -26.37
C ALA A 84 -4.26 1.07 -25.75
N THR A 85 -4.07 0.46 -24.60
CA THR A 85 -5.17 -0.01 -23.73
C THR A 85 -5.22 0.86 -22.49
N ILE A 86 -6.40 1.38 -22.14
CA ILE A 86 -6.59 2.18 -20.94
C ILE A 86 -6.60 1.25 -19.72
N ILE A 87 -5.72 1.51 -18.75
CA ILE A 87 -5.52 0.67 -17.57
C ILE A 87 -5.76 1.41 -16.23
N SER A 88 -6.39 2.58 -16.28
CA SER A 88 -6.85 3.29 -15.08
C SER A 88 -8.14 4.05 -15.35
N GLU A 89 -8.82 4.47 -14.29
CA GLU A 89 -9.85 5.52 -14.38
C GLU A 89 -9.22 6.86 -14.77
N ALA A 90 -10.07 7.75 -15.28
CA ALA A 90 -9.69 9.12 -15.53
C ALA A 90 -9.37 9.83 -14.22
N LYS A 91 -8.19 10.40 -14.11
CA LYS A 91 -7.92 11.44 -13.11
C LYS A 91 -8.28 12.78 -13.72
N GLU A 92 -9.29 13.43 -13.15
CA GLU A 92 -9.76 14.69 -13.65
C GLU A 92 -8.96 15.84 -13.06
N THR A 93 -8.39 16.65 -13.93
CA THR A 93 -7.88 18.00 -13.61
C THR A 93 -8.79 19.02 -14.29
N GLU A 94 -8.57 20.29 -14.06
CA GLU A 94 -9.41 21.35 -14.64
C GLU A 94 -9.57 21.23 -16.16
N TYR A 95 -8.47 20.98 -16.88
CA TYR A 95 -8.41 20.98 -18.35
C TYR A 95 -8.21 19.62 -19.00
N TYR A 96 -7.75 18.61 -18.25
CA TYR A 96 -7.32 17.32 -18.79
C TYR A 96 -7.93 16.14 -18.03
N TYR A 97 -8.11 15.05 -18.78
CA TYR A 97 -8.23 13.71 -18.23
C TYR A 97 -6.85 13.04 -18.25
N GLY A 98 -6.35 12.58 -17.13
CA GLY A 98 -5.13 11.78 -17.02
C GLY A 98 -5.46 10.28 -16.93
N TYR A 99 -4.89 9.48 -17.82
CA TYR A 99 -5.06 8.01 -17.83
C TYR A 99 -3.72 7.32 -17.75
N ASN A 100 -3.67 6.17 -17.05
CA ASN A 100 -2.59 5.24 -17.31
C ASN A 100 -2.97 4.36 -18.50
N VAL A 101 -2.06 4.23 -19.47
CA VAL A 101 -2.26 3.43 -20.67
C VAL A 101 -1.13 2.43 -20.84
N LYS A 102 -1.42 1.31 -21.48
CA LYS A 102 -0.43 0.29 -21.83
C LYS A 102 -0.23 0.26 -23.33
N ILE A 103 1.02 0.54 -23.78
CA ILE A 103 1.46 0.52 -25.16
C ILE A 103 2.62 -0.46 -25.29
N LYS A 104 2.53 -1.45 -26.17
CA LYS A 104 3.58 -2.48 -26.38
C LYS A 104 4.15 -3.05 -25.06
N GLY A 105 3.28 -3.30 -24.08
CA GLY A 105 3.67 -3.86 -22.78
C GLY A 105 4.17 -2.85 -21.75
N LYS A 106 4.50 -1.61 -22.11
CA LYS A 106 4.96 -0.54 -21.21
C LYS A 106 3.79 0.35 -20.78
N LYS A 107 3.87 0.90 -19.57
CA LYS A 107 2.85 1.83 -19.03
C LYS A 107 3.29 3.27 -19.24
N PHE A 108 2.31 4.13 -19.60
CA PHE A 108 2.48 5.57 -19.76
C PHE A 108 1.34 6.31 -19.10
N ILE A 109 1.55 7.57 -18.73
CA ILE A 109 0.48 8.48 -18.36
C ILE A 109 0.07 9.23 -19.63
N MET A 110 -1.20 9.18 -19.98
CA MET A 110 -1.77 9.87 -21.14
C MET A 110 -2.61 11.05 -20.65
N TYR A 111 -2.35 12.24 -21.16
CA TYR A 111 -3.12 13.45 -20.91
C TYR A 111 -3.98 13.81 -22.11
N VAL A 112 -5.30 13.84 -21.90
CA VAL A 112 -6.31 14.11 -22.93
C VAL A 112 -7.08 15.37 -22.56
N LYS A 113 -7.23 16.32 -23.48
CA LYS A 113 -8.01 17.54 -23.23
C LYS A 113 -9.50 17.22 -23.11
N LYS A 114 -10.15 17.71 -22.07
CA LYS A 114 -11.60 17.50 -21.82
C LYS A 114 -12.49 18.07 -22.92
N LYS A 115 -12.06 19.15 -23.58
CA LYS A 115 -12.83 19.79 -24.66
C LYS A 115 -12.90 18.95 -25.92
N ASP A 116 -11.86 18.15 -26.20
CA ASP A 116 -11.71 17.48 -27.48
C ASP A 116 -12.24 16.04 -27.47
N TYR A 117 -12.28 15.39 -26.28
CA TYR A 117 -12.63 13.98 -26.17
C TYR A 117 -13.51 13.67 -24.95
N PRO A 118 -14.45 12.70 -25.09
CA PRO A 118 -15.25 12.22 -23.97
C PRO A 118 -14.39 11.42 -23.00
N LYS A 119 -14.92 11.14 -21.83
CA LYS A 119 -14.29 10.28 -20.83
C LYS A 119 -14.23 8.84 -21.31
N PHE A 120 -13.01 8.29 -21.47
CA PHE A 120 -12.78 6.90 -21.84
C PHE A 120 -12.96 5.96 -20.65
N GLN A 121 -13.34 4.72 -20.94
CA GLN A 121 -13.53 3.70 -19.91
C GLN A 121 -12.29 2.82 -19.75
N TYR A 122 -12.15 2.24 -18.57
CA TYR A 122 -11.10 1.25 -18.30
C TYR A 122 -11.24 0.04 -19.22
N GLY A 123 -10.15 -0.37 -19.86
CA GLY A 123 -10.10 -1.49 -20.80
C GLY A 123 -10.39 -1.10 -22.25
N GLU A 124 -10.73 0.16 -22.55
CA GLU A 124 -10.89 0.61 -23.94
C GLU A 124 -9.56 0.50 -24.70
N TYR A 125 -9.69 0.10 -25.97
CA TYR A 125 -8.60 -0.03 -26.92
C TYR A 125 -8.67 1.13 -27.92
N ILE A 126 -7.63 1.95 -27.91
CA ILE A 126 -7.56 3.20 -28.67
C ILE A 126 -6.25 3.27 -29.45
N GLN A 127 -6.24 3.96 -30.59
CA GLN A 127 -5.02 4.40 -31.24
C GLN A 127 -4.70 5.82 -30.76
N VAL A 128 -3.50 6.00 -30.22
CA VAL A 128 -3.02 7.29 -29.70
C VAL A 128 -1.95 7.84 -30.58
N CYS A 129 -2.13 9.09 -31.02
CA CYS A 129 -1.11 9.90 -31.65
C CYS A 129 -0.79 11.06 -30.71
N GLY A 130 0.49 11.27 -30.41
CA GLY A 130 0.89 12.35 -29.50
C GLY A 130 2.40 12.40 -29.25
N GLU A 131 2.80 13.38 -28.47
CA GLU A 131 4.20 13.62 -28.10
C GLU A 131 4.54 12.92 -26.78
N TYR A 132 5.63 12.16 -26.78
CA TYR A 132 6.18 11.52 -25.60
C TYR A 132 7.08 12.48 -24.83
N SER A 133 6.86 12.57 -23.54
CA SER A 133 7.72 13.32 -22.63
C SER A 133 8.37 12.37 -21.61
N LYS A 134 9.70 12.40 -21.58
CA LYS A 134 10.48 11.66 -20.59
C LYS A 134 10.27 12.25 -19.20
N PRO A 135 10.17 11.42 -18.13
CA PRO A 135 10.04 11.92 -16.78
C PRO A 135 11.25 12.77 -16.36
N GLU A 136 10.98 13.90 -15.74
CA GLU A 136 12.02 14.80 -15.23
C GLU A 136 12.61 14.24 -13.91
N GLU A 137 13.91 14.44 -13.73
CA GLU A 137 14.60 14.22 -12.46
C GLU A 137 14.40 15.42 -11.53
N ALA A 138 14.68 15.24 -10.24
CA ALA A 138 14.58 16.33 -9.29
C ALA A 138 15.55 17.47 -9.69
N ARG A 139 15.03 18.68 -9.86
CA ARG A 139 15.84 19.87 -10.22
C ARG A 139 16.57 20.44 -9.00
N ASN A 140 16.00 20.28 -7.81
CA ASN A 140 16.54 20.83 -6.56
C ASN A 140 17.10 19.72 -5.68
N TYR A 141 18.11 20.05 -4.87
CA TYR A 141 18.66 19.16 -3.87
C TYR A 141 17.56 18.73 -2.89
N LYS A 142 17.40 17.39 -2.71
CA LYS A 142 16.30 16.77 -1.94
C LYS A 142 14.87 17.06 -2.45
N GLY A 143 14.71 17.60 -3.66
CA GLY A 143 13.40 17.77 -4.29
C GLY A 143 12.75 16.42 -4.62
N PHE A 144 11.44 16.45 -4.86
CA PHE A 144 10.69 15.26 -5.26
C PHE A 144 11.17 14.76 -6.62
N ASN A 145 11.67 13.53 -6.68
CA ASN A 145 12.13 12.90 -7.92
C ASN A 145 10.98 12.19 -8.63
N TYR A 146 10.35 12.88 -9.57
CA TYR A 146 9.21 12.36 -10.32
C TYR A 146 9.57 11.14 -11.17
N LYS A 147 10.78 11.07 -11.74
CA LYS A 147 11.28 9.90 -12.47
C LYS A 147 11.32 8.65 -11.59
N GLU A 148 11.91 8.75 -10.41
CA GLU A 148 11.95 7.63 -9.45
C GLU A 148 10.56 7.22 -8.98
N TYR A 149 9.67 8.19 -8.72
CA TYR A 149 8.27 7.89 -8.38
C TYR A 149 7.58 7.10 -9.50
N LEU A 150 7.72 7.49 -10.77
CA LEU A 150 7.13 6.77 -11.89
C LEU A 150 7.72 5.38 -12.06
N LYS A 151 9.02 5.18 -11.82
CA LYS A 151 9.66 3.86 -11.78
C LYS A 151 8.99 2.93 -10.77
N THR A 152 8.64 3.41 -9.57
CA THR A 152 7.94 2.57 -8.57
C THR A 152 6.59 2.07 -9.07
N LYS A 153 5.94 2.79 -9.97
CA LYS A 153 4.67 2.42 -10.62
C LYS A 153 4.85 1.65 -11.93
N GLY A 154 6.10 1.48 -12.39
CA GLY A 154 6.43 0.87 -13.68
C GLY A 154 5.99 1.71 -14.87
N ILE A 155 5.95 3.05 -14.71
CA ILE A 155 5.52 4.01 -15.74
C ILE A 155 6.76 4.62 -16.40
N TYR A 156 6.78 4.60 -17.74
CA TYR A 156 7.93 5.03 -18.55
C TYR A 156 7.90 6.50 -18.96
N GLY A 157 6.83 7.23 -18.69
CA GLY A 157 6.71 8.65 -18.99
C GLY A 157 5.30 9.07 -19.29
N SER A 158 5.14 10.26 -19.86
CA SER A 158 3.85 10.83 -20.21
C SER A 158 3.71 11.05 -21.71
N ILE A 159 2.46 11.01 -22.19
CA ILE A 159 2.08 11.25 -23.56
C ILE A 159 1.06 12.38 -23.56
N LYS A 160 1.41 13.49 -24.23
CA LYS A 160 0.47 14.57 -24.55
C LYS A 160 -0.20 14.23 -25.86
N VAL A 161 -1.48 14.04 -25.82
CA VAL A 161 -2.25 13.56 -26.97
C VAL A 161 -2.58 14.69 -27.92
N ASP A 162 -2.35 14.45 -29.21
CA ASP A 162 -2.79 15.30 -30.32
C ASP A 162 -4.05 14.76 -30.95
N ASN A 163 -4.13 13.41 -31.17
CA ASN A 163 -5.29 12.77 -31.76
C ASN A 163 -5.52 11.37 -31.18
N ILE A 164 -6.79 11.02 -30.99
CA ILE A 164 -7.22 9.69 -30.56
C ILE A 164 -8.26 9.14 -31.53
N GLN A 165 -8.07 7.90 -31.97
CA GLN A 165 -9.08 7.13 -32.67
C GLN A 165 -9.52 5.95 -31.82
N SER A 166 -10.82 5.88 -31.51
CA SER A 166 -11.37 4.73 -30.80
C SER A 166 -11.41 3.53 -31.74
N LEU A 167 -10.66 2.51 -31.39
CA LEU A 167 -10.68 1.23 -32.10
C LEU A 167 -11.74 0.36 -31.47
N LYS A 168 -12.90 0.20 -32.12
CA LYS A 168 -14.04 -0.63 -31.62
C LYS A 168 -13.74 -2.11 -31.39
N LYS A 169 -12.49 -2.55 -31.42
CA LYS A 169 -12.09 -3.93 -31.10
C LYS A 169 -12.11 -4.15 -29.59
N ASN A 170 -13.20 -4.69 -29.08
CA ASN A 170 -13.32 -5.22 -27.72
C ASN A 170 -12.48 -6.50 -27.53
N ASN A 171 -11.17 -6.40 -27.58
CA ASN A 171 -10.26 -7.47 -27.14
C ASN A 171 -10.00 -7.39 -25.63
N VAL A 172 -11.01 -6.99 -24.87
CA VAL A 172 -10.93 -6.89 -23.42
C VAL A 172 -10.97 -8.32 -22.86
N ASN A 173 -9.95 -8.68 -22.10
CA ASN A 173 -9.90 -9.94 -21.36
C ASN A 173 -11.23 -10.14 -20.59
N ILE A 174 -11.82 -11.32 -20.67
CA ILE A 174 -13.11 -11.65 -20.04
C ILE A 174 -13.14 -11.30 -18.54
N PHE A 175 -12.02 -11.50 -17.84
CA PHE A 175 -11.90 -11.13 -16.42
C PHE A 175 -12.03 -9.61 -16.21
N LEU A 176 -11.47 -8.79 -17.08
CA LEU A 176 -11.62 -7.33 -17.03
C LEU A 176 -13.05 -6.91 -17.32
N LYS A 177 -13.71 -7.56 -18.29
CA LYS A 177 -15.12 -7.29 -18.60
C LYS A 177 -16.02 -7.61 -17.42
N ILE A 178 -15.84 -8.76 -16.78
CA ILE A 178 -16.60 -9.17 -15.58
C ILE A 178 -16.33 -8.19 -14.43
N SER A 179 -15.08 -7.86 -14.16
CA SER A 179 -14.72 -6.96 -13.07
C SER A 179 -15.29 -5.55 -13.26
N ASN A 180 -15.28 -5.02 -14.50
CA ASN A 180 -15.89 -3.74 -14.82
C ASN A 180 -17.41 -3.78 -14.62
N CYS A 181 -18.07 -4.86 -15.04
CA CYS A 181 -19.51 -5.04 -14.83
C CYS A 181 -19.85 -5.02 -13.33
N ILE A 182 -19.12 -5.79 -12.52
CA ILE A 182 -19.30 -5.83 -11.05
C ILE A 182 -19.05 -4.45 -10.45
N ARG A 183 -17.96 -3.79 -10.82
CA ARG A 183 -17.59 -2.47 -10.31
C ARG A 183 -18.66 -1.42 -10.61
N ASN A 184 -19.06 -1.31 -11.87
CA ASN A 184 -20.08 -0.33 -12.30
C ASN A 184 -21.44 -0.60 -11.62
N LYS A 185 -21.79 -1.88 -11.41
CA LYS A 185 -23.00 -2.25 -10.68
C LYS A 185 -22.92 -1.83 -9.21
N ILE A 186 -21.77 -2.02 -8.55
CA ILE A 186 -21.54 -1.57 -7.17
C ILE A 186 -21.66 -0.06 -7.07
N ILE A 187 -21.00 0.70 -7.95
CA ILE A 187 -21.08 2.18 -7.97
C ILE A 187 -22.52 2.65 -8.13
N LYS A 188 -23.22 2.14 -9.16
CA LYS A 188 -24.61 2.50 -9.43
C LYS A 188 -25.51 2.24 -8.22
N ILE A 189 -25.40 1.08 -7.59
CA ILE A 189 -26.22 0.70 -6.44
C ILE A 189 -25.86 1.56 -5.22
N ALA A 190 -24.57 1.79 -4.96
CA ALA A 190 -24.12 2.62 -3.84
C ALA A 190 -24.72 4.04 -3.92
N HIS A 191 -24.70 4.68 -5.08
CA HIS A 191 -25.33 5.99 -5.29
C HIS A 191 -26.86 5.98 -5.25
N GLN A 192 -27.51 4.84 -5.56
CA GLN A 192 -28.95 4.68 -5.40
C GLN A 192 -29.37 4.49 -3.94
N ILE A 193 -28.52 3.87 -3.11
CA ILE A 193 -28.76 3.66 -1.68
C ILE A 193 -28.39 4.91 -0.89
N LEU A 194 -27.27 5.51 -1.20
CA LEU A 194 -26.70 6.69 -0.54
C LEU A 194 -26.44 7.76 -1.60
N PRO A 195 -27.32 8.74 -1.75
CA PRO A 195 -27.07 9.87 -2.66
C PRO A 195 -25.98 10.79 -2.11
N ASN A 196 -25.38 11.60 -3.01
CA ASN A 196 -24.40 12.63 -2.71
C ASN A 196 -23.04 12.08 -2.19
N GLU A 197 -22.39 12.84 -1.30
CA GLU A 197 -21.05 12.58 -0.77
C GLU A 197 -20.94 11.27 0.00
N GLU A 198 -22.02 10.81 0.64
CA GLU A 198 -22.00 9.55 1.39
C GLU A 198 -21.88 8.35 0.44
N GLY A 199 -22.49 8.39 -0.74
CA GLY A 199 -22.38 7.36 -1.76
C GLY A 199 -20.97 7.32 -2.36
N SER A 200 -20.40 8.48 -2.66
CA SER A 200 -19.02 8.59 -3.14
C SER A 200 -18.01 8.09 -2.11
N LEU A 201 -18.23 8.41 -0.82
CA LEU A 201 -17.38 7.88 0.25
C LEU A 201 -17.53 6.37 0.40
N LEU A 202 -18.76 5.83 0.29
CA LEU A 202 -19.00 4.39 0.34
C LEU A 202 -18.27 3.67 -0.79
N THR A 203 -18.35 4.15 -2.04
CA THR A 203 -17.63 3.55 -3.17
C THR A 203 -16.13 3.67 -3.01
N GLY A 204 -15.64 4.78 -2.46
CA GLY A 204 -14.23 4.96 -2.10
C GLY A 204 -13.75 3.93 -1.11
N ILE A 205 -14.52 3.70 -0.04
CA ILE A 205 -14.19 2.70 0.97
C ILE A 205 -14.30 1.29 0.41
N LEU A 206 -15.37 0.89 -0.28
CA LEU A 206 -15.60 -0.50 -0.69
C LEU A 206 -14.71 -0.96 -1.85
N ILE A 207 -14.56 -0.15 -2.89
CA ILE A 207 -13.90 -0.55 -4.15
C ILE A 207 -12.80 0.42 -4.60
N GLY A 208 -12.45 1.42 -3.78
CA GLY A 208 -11.38 2.38 -4.07
C GLY A 208 -11.71 3.40 -5.16
N GLU A 209 -13.01 3.64 -5.45
CA GLU A 209 -13.43 4.69 -6.36
C GLU A 209 -13.43 6.03 -5.61
N LYS A 210 -12.54 6.93 -5.99
CA LYS A 210 -12.32 8.20 -5.28
C LYS A 210 -12.63 9.43 -6.13
N SER A 211 -12.94 9.26 -7.41
CA SER A 211 -13.11 10.38 -8.35
C SER A 211 -14.20 11.35 -7.91
N ASP A 212 -15.25 10.84 -7.25
CA ASP A 212 -16.42 11.63 -6.89
C ASP A 212 -16.42 12.07 -5.41
N ILE A 213 -15.35 11.78 -4.66
CA ILE A 213 -15.22 12.23 -3.27
C ILE A 213 -14.81 13.70 -3.26
N PRO A 214 -15.57 14.60 -2.60
CA PRO A 214 -15.20 15.99 -2.48
C PRO A 214 -13.80 16.19 -1.87
N GLU A 215 -13.06 17.19 -2.38
CA GLU A 215 -11.71 17.49 -1.92
C GLU A 215 -11.67 17.86 -0.44
N GLU A 216 -12.67 18.60 0.05
CA GLU A 216 -12.83 18.94 1.48
C GLU A 216 -12.84 17.71 2.38
N ILE A 217 -13.51 16.62 1.95
CA ILE A 217 -13.55 15.36 2.71
C ILE A 217 -12.18 14.71 2.69
N THR A 218 -11.53 14.59 1.52
CA THR A 218 -10.22 13.96 1.41
C THR A 218 -9.16 14.71 2.23
N GLU A 219 -9.22 16.03 2.25
CA GLU A 219 -8.35 16.88 3.05
C GLU A 219 -8.61 16.70 4.56
N SER A 220 -9.88 16.66 4.99
CA SER A 220 -10.27 16.40 6.39
C SER A 220 -9.76 15.05 6.86
N PHE A 221 -9.88 13.99 6.03
CA PHE A 221 -9.34 12.66 6.33
C PHE A 221 -7.81 12.65 6.44
N SER A 222 -7.14 13.48 5.62
CA SER A 222 -5.68 13.62 5.67
C SER A 222 -5.22 14.29 6.96
N LYS A 223 -5.80 15.44 7.32
CA LYS A 223 -5.49 16.17 8.56
C LYS A 223 -5.81 15.37 9.83
N ALA A 224 -6.85 14.54 9.77
CA ALA A 224 -7.22 13.62 10.85
C ALA A 224 -6.34 12.34 10.91
N SER A 225 -5.38 12.13 9.98
CA SER A 225 -4.55 10.91 9.86
C SER A 225 -5.34 9.61 9.64
N ILE A 226 -6.52 9.70 9.01
CA ILE A 226 -7.37 8.56 8.67
C ILE A 226 -7.53 8.35 7.15
N SER A 227 -6.69 8.96 6.33
CA SER A 227 -6.68 8.77 4.86
C SER A 227 -6.52 7.31 4.44
N HIS A 228 -5.92 6.47 5.28
CA HIS A 228 -5.79 5.04 5.03
C HIS A 228 -7.14 4.30 5.01
N ILE A 229 -8.22 4.88 5.56
CA ILE A 229 -9.59 4.34 5.49
C ILE A 229 -10.17 4.51 4.08
N LEU A 230 -9.82 5.61 3.39
CA LEU A 230 -10.19 5.84 1.98
C LEU A 230 -9.39 4.98 1.00
N ALA A 231 -8.32 4.39 1.46
CA ALA A 231 -7.56 3.42 0.69
C ALA A 231 -8.03 2.01 1.05
N ILE A 232 -8.36 1.21 0.04
CA ILE A 232 -8.64 -0.19 0.29
C ILE A 232 -7.40 -0.81 0.96
N SER A 233 -7.61 -1.45 2.11
CA SER A 233 -6.55 -1.91 2.99
C SER A 233 -6.62 -3.42 3.25
N GLY A 234 -5.67 -3.94 4.00
CA GLY A 234 -5.67 -5.33 4.45
C GLY A 234 -6.92 -5.71 5.28
N THR A 235 -7.57 -4.75 5.93
CA THR A 235 -8.82 -4.98 6.66
C THR A 235 -9.96 -5.40 5.74
N HIS A 236 -10.08 -4.82 4.55
CA HIS A 236 -11.07 -5.21 3.53
C HIS A 236 -10.87 -6.67 3.11
N VAL A 237 -9.63 -7.05 2.79
CA VAL A 237 -9.28 -8.43 2.45
C VAL A 237 -9.60 -9.38 3.61
N SER A 238 -9.30 -8.98 4.84
CA SER A 238 -9.60 -9.78 6.04
C SER A 238 -11.10 -9.99 6.22
N TYR A 239 -11.93 -8.95 6.04
CA TYR A 239 -13.38 -9.08 6.12
C TYR A 239 -13.96 -9.97 5.01
N ILE A 240 -13.43 -9.85 3.79
CA ILE A 240 -13.82 -10.74 2.68
C ILE A 240 -13.47 -12.19 3.02
N VAL A 241 -12.25 -12.47 3.48
CA VAL A 241 -11.80 -13.81 3.86
C VAL A 241 -12.68 -14.38 4.97
N LEU A 242 -12.89 -13.62 6.05
CA LEU A 242 -13.69 -14.06 7.19
C LEU A 242 -15.15 -14.26 6.81
N GLY A 243 -15.76 -13.32 6.08
CA GLY A 243 -17.14 -13.38 5.66
C GLY A 243 -17.42 -14.59 4.77
N ILE A 244 -16.60 -14.77 3.71
CA ILE A 244 -16.79 -15.88 2.76
C ILE A 244 -16.53 -17.23 3.42
N THR A 245 -15.43 -17.38 4.16
CA THR A 245 -15.15 -18.64 4.85
C THR A 245 -16.23 -18.98 5.89
N TYR A 246 -16.79 -17.98 6.58
CA TYR A 246 -17.91 -18.18 7.53
C TYR A 246 -19.15 -18.69 6.81
N ILE A 247 -19.58 -18.03 5.71
CA ILE A 247 -20.77 -18.42 4.93
C ILE A 247 -20.60 -19.83 4.37
N LEU A 248 -19.47 -20.13 3.74
CA LEU A 248 -19.21 -21.45 3.14
C LEU A 248 -19.13 -22.57 4.20
N ASN A 249 -18.52 -22.30 5.35
CA ASN A 249 -18.49 -23.28 6.45
C ASN A 249 -19.88 -23.55 7.00
N LYS A 250 -20.74 -22.52 7.12
CA LYS A 250 -22.14 -22.69 7.53
C LYS A 250 -22.96 -23.48 6.52
N SER A 251 -22.63 -23.42 5.23
CA SER A 251 -23.23 -24.19 4.13
C SER A 251 -22.75 -25.65 4.07
N LYS A 252 -22.08 -26.17 5.10
CA LYS A 252 -21.52 -27.53 5.16
C LYS A 252 -20.49 -27.84 4.07
N THR A 253 -19.94 -26.81 3.40
CA THR A 253 -18.86 -26.95 2.41
C THR A 253 -17.59 -27.44 3.11
N SER A 254 -16.84 -28.35 2.49
CA SER A 254 -15.57 -28.81 3.04
C SER A 254 -14.62 -27.63 3.25
N LYS A 255 -13.87 -27.61 4.36
CA LYS A 255 -12.93 -26.53 4.70
C LYS A 255 -11.94 -26.24 3.57
N ARG A 256 -11.44 -27.30 2.90
CA ARG A 256 -10.51 -27.17 1.79
C ARG A 256 -11.14 -26.43 0.59
N LEU A 257 -12.36 -26.80 0.21
CA LEU A 257 -13.08 -26.15 -0.87
C LEU A 257 -13.43 -24.70 -0.52
N SER A 258 -13.82 -24.43 0.74
CA SER A 258 -14.05 -23.07 1.24
C SER A 258 -12.82 -22.17 1.07
N TYR A 259 -11.61 -22.66 1.38
CA TYR A 259 -10.38 -21.91 1.18
C TYR A 259 -10.06 -21.66 -0.30
N ILE A 260 -10.26 -22.67 -1.17
CA ILE A 260 -10.04 -22.52 -2.62
C ILE A 260 -10.99 -21.47 -3.22
N ILE A 261 -12.29 -21.54 -2.89
CA ILE A 261 -13.28 -20.55 -3.34
C ILE A 261 -12.89 -19.16 -2.86
N THR A 262 -12.46 -19.03 -1.60
CA THR A 262 -12.03 -17.74 -1.05
C THR A 262 -10.81 -17.19 -1.80
N ILE A 263 -9.84 -18.03 -2.17
CA ILE A 263 -8.69 -17.61 -3.00
C ILE A 263 -9.15 -17.08 -4.35
N ILE A 264 -10.07 -17.77 -5.03
CA ILE A 264 -10.62 -17.32 -6.32
C ILE A 264 -11.31 -15.96 -6.18
N ILE A 265 -12.09 -15.76 -5.11
CA ILE A 265 -12.77 -14.49 -4.84
C ILE A 265 -11.77 -13.38 -4.54
N LEU A 266 -10.67 -13.65 -3.82
CA LEU A 266 -9.61 -12.67 -3.61
C LEU A 266 -8.94 -12.25 -4.91
N VAL A 267 -8.70 -13.20 -5.83
CA VAL A 267 -8.19 -12.88 -7.17
C VAL A 267 -9.18 -11.99 -7.92
N LEU A 268 -10.47 -12.33 -7.93
CA LEU A 268 -11.51 -11.51 -8.55
C LEU A 268 -11.59 -10.12 -7.92
N PHE A 269 -11.44 -10.02 -6.59
CA PHE A 269 -11.43 -8.75 -5.88
C PHE A 269 -10.25 -7.87 -6.30
N MET A 270 -9.07 -8.44 -6.54
CA MET A 270 -7.94 -7.67 -7.10
C MET A 270 -8.29 -7.05 -8.47
N PHE A 271 -9.01 -7.75 -9.33
CA PHE A 271 -9.49 -7.20 -10.61
C PHE A 271 -10.52 -6.08 -10.39
N VAL A 272 -11.51 -6.26 -9.51
CA VAL A 272 -12.54 -5.25 -9.18
C VAL A 272 -11.92 -3.98 -8.63
N THR A 273 -10.89 -4.10 -7.81
CA THR A 273 -10.15 -2.95 -7.22
C THR A 273 -9.00 -2.45 -8.09
N ARG A 274 -8.90 -2.96 -9.34
CA ARG A 274 -7.90 -2.55 -10.35
C ARG A 274 -6.46 -2.68 -9.89
N PHE A 275 -6.18 -3.77 -9.18
CA PHE A 275 -4.84 -4.07 -8.66
C PHE A 275 -4.23 -2.92 -7.86
N THR A 276 -5.06 -2.24 -7.06
CA THR A 276 -4.51 -1.23 -6.14
C THR A 276 -3.42 -1.85 -5.28
N PRO A 277 -2.25 -1.21 -5.11
CA PRO A 277 -1.09 -1.82 -4.46
C PRO A 277 -1.39 -2.41 -3.08
N SER A 278 -2.22 -1.74 -2.28
CA SER A 278 -2.60 -2.22 -0.94
C SER A 278 -3.39 -3.53 -0.98
N VAL A 279 -4.35 -3.65 -1.93
CA VAL A 279 -5.13 -4.87 -2.10
C VAL A 279 -4.27 -6.02 -2.60
N VAL A 280 -3.40 -5.77 -3.58
CA VAL A 280 -2.49 -6.78 -4.10
C VAL A 280 -1.64 -7.38 -2.98
N ARG A 281 -1.02 -6.53 -2.15
CA ARG A 281 -0.22 -7.00 -1.00
C ARG A 281 -1.03 -7.84 -0.03
N ALA A 282 -2.17 -7.32 0.41
CA ALA A 282 -3.02 -8.01 1.38
C ALA A 282 -3.61 -9.31 0.81
N SER A 283 -4.01 -9.30 -0.47
CA SER A 283 -4.53 -10.50 -1.13
C SER A 283 -3.45 -11.57 -1.30
N ILE A 284 -2.22 -11.21 -1.69
CA ILE A 284 -1.11 -12.16 -1.77
C ILE A 284 -0.84 -12.79 -0.40
N MET A 285 -0.76 -11.97 0.68
CA MET A 285 -0.60 -12.50 2.05
C MET A 285 -1.74 -13.44 2.43
N GLY A 286 -3.00 -13.03 2.17
CA GLY A 286 -4.19 -13.83 2.43
C GLY A 286 -4.21 -15.14 1.64
N ILE A 287 -3.84 -15.10 0.35
CA ILE A 287 -3.74 -16.29 -0.51
C ILE A 287 -2.68 -17.26 0.03
N ILE A 288 -1.49 -16.78 0.43
CA ILE A 288 -0.44 -17.61 1.01
C ILE A 288 -0.93 -18.30 2.29
N MET A 289 -1.61 -17.55 3.17
CA MET A 289 -2.17 -18.10 4.41
C MET A 289 -3.28 -19.14 4.16
N LEU A 290 -4.19 -18.87 3.20
CA LEU A 290 -5.25 -19.81 2.82
C LEU A 290 -4.68 -21.03 2.12
N PHE A 291 -3.70 -20.85 1.22
CA PHE A 291 -3.03 -21.95 0.54
C PHE A 291 -2.31 -22.89 1.53
N ALA A 292 -1.66 -22.34 2.55
CA ALA A 292 -1.09 -23.17 3.62
C ALA A 292 -2.16 -24.05 4.29
N LYS A 293 -3.38 -23.51 4.53
CA LYS A 293 -4.51 -24.30 5.06
C LYS A 293 -5.02 -25.37 4.07
N VAL A 294 -5.02 -25.08 2.77
CA VAL A 294 -5.40 -26.05 1.73
C VAL A 294 -4.46 -27.26 1.72
N ILE A 295 -3.17 -27.07 1.97
CA ILE A 295 -2.17 -28.15 2.02
C ILE A 295 -1.90 -28.64 3.46
N TYR A 296 -2.81 -28.33 4.41
CA TYR A 296 -2.73 -28.74 5.81
C TYR A 296 -1.44 -28.35 6.54
N LYS A 297 -0.80 -27.25 6.13
CA LYS A 297 0.36 -26.69 6.83
C LYS A 297 -0.03 -25.52 7.73
N LYS A 298 0.70 -25.33 8.83
CA LYS A 298 0.56 -24.14 9.68
C LYS A 298 1.04 -22.93 8.92
N SER A 299 0.20 -21.89 8.87
CA SER A 299 0.59 -20.58 8.31
C SER A 299 1.30 -19.75 9.37
N ASP A 300 2.44 -19.19 9.00
CA ASP A 300 3.15 -18.19 9.80
C ASP A 300 3.00 -16.82 9.14
N THR A 301 2.62 -15.83 9.93
CA THR A 301 2.33 -14.49 9.41
C THR A 301 3.60 -13.79 8.92
N LEU A 302 4.74 -13.93 9.63
CA LEU A 302 6.00 -13.33 9.20
C LEU A 302 6.51 -13.94 7.90
N ASN A 303 6.38 -15.26 7.75
CA ASN A 303 6.72 -15.93 6.49
C ASN A 303 5.80 -15.47 5.34
N SER A 304 4.51 -15.29 5.59
CA SER A 304 3.57 -14.78 4.58
C SER A 304 3.92 -13.34 4.15
N ILE A 305 4.30 -12.48 5.10
CA ILE A 305 4.80 -11.13 4.83
C ILE A 305 6.08 -11.20 3.97
N ALA A 306 7.06 -12.02 4.36
CA ALA A 306 8.33 -12.14 3.65
C ALA A 306 8.14 -12.67 2.22
N ILE A 307 7.35 -13.73 2.03
CA ILE A 307 7.08 -14.30 0.70
C ILE A 307 6.33 -13.30 -0.18
N SER A 308 5.32 -12.60 0.36
CA SER A 308 4.58 -11.59 -0.41
C SER A 308 5.48 -10.44 -0.85
N LEU A 309 6.40 -9.98 0.01
CA LEU A 309 7.37 -8.95 -0.35
C LEU A 309 8.33 -9.42 -1.45
N ILE A 310 8.87 -10.63 -1.32
CA ILE A 310 9.73 -11.23 -2.34
C ILE A 310 9.01 -11.31 -3.69
N LEU A 311 7.76 -11.80 -3.71
CA LEU A 311 6.98 -11.88 -4.94
C LEU A 311 6.80 -10.51 -5.58
N ILE A 312 6.42 -9.47 -4.81
CA ILE A 312 6.25 -8.12 -5.35
C ILE A 312 7.56 -7.58 -5.92
N LEU A 313 8.69 -7.78 -5.22
CA LEU A 313 10.00 -7.28 -5.65
C LEU A 313 10.57 -8.05 -6.86
N ILE A 314 10.17 -9.30 -7.08
CA ILE A 314 10.48 -10.05 -8.31
C ILE A 314 9.77 -9.42 -9.51
N PHE A 315 8.53 -8.95 -9.37
CA PHE A 315 7.80 -8.31 -10.48
C PHE A 315 8.21 -6.85 -10.68
N ASN A 316 8.49 -6.13 -9.61
CA ASN A 316 8.92 -4.73 -9.66
C ASN A 316 9.91 -4.42 -8.53
N PRO A 317 11.21 -4.48 -8.77
CA PRO A 317 12.21 -4.20 -7.73
C PRO A 317 12.19 -2.74 -7.26
N PHE A 318 11.72 -1.79 -8.10
CA PHE A 318 11.59 -0.38 -7.73
C PHE A 318 10.47 -0.14 -6.73
N ALA A 319 9.53 -1.09 -6.57
CA ALA A 319 8.44 -0.99 -5.61
C ALA A 319 8.92 -0.84 -4.15
N ILE A 320 10.17 -1.16 -3.85
CA ILE A 320 10.77 -0.95 -2.51
C ILE A 320 10.68 0.52 -2.06
N ASN A 321 10.76 1.48 -3.00
CA ASN A 321 10.64 2.91 -2.75
C ASN A 321 9.18 3.43 -2.83
N ASP A 322 8.20 2.53 -3.02
CA ASP A 322 6.79 2.92 -2.97
C ASP A 322 6.37 3.17 -1.52
N ILE A 323 6.02 4.42 -1.21
CA ILE A 323 5.61 4.84 0.14
C ILE A 323 4.47 3.95 0.67
N GLY A 324 3.50 3.63 -0.19
CA GLY A 324 2.37 2.77 0.20
C GLY A 324 2.82 1.34 0.54
N LEU A 325 3.87 0.82 -0.13
CA LEU A 325 4.46 -0.47 0.22
C LEU A 325 5.18 -0.39 1.57
N GLU A 326 6.05 0.60 1.76
CA GLU A 326 6.79 0.80 3.01
C GLU A 326 5.83 0.89 4.21
N LEU A 327 4.82 1.77 4.14
CA LEU A 327 3.85 1.97 5.22
C LEU A 327 3.03 0.70 5.52
N SER A 328 2.61 -0.03 4.49
CA SER A 328 1.81 -1.25 4.68
C SER A 328 2.60 -2.38 5.33
N TYR A 329 3.84 -2.63 4.87
CA TYR A 329 4.67 -3.69 5.45
C TYR A 329 5.13 -3.34 6.86
N LEU A 330 5.60 -2.11 7.09
CA LEU A 330 6.00 -1.66 8.42
C LEU A 330 4.84 -1.68 9.41
N GLY A 331 3.66 -1.21 9.01
CA GLY A 331 2.46 -1.28 9.86
C GLY A 331 2.10 -2.71 10.23
N THR A 332 2.11 -3.63 9.25
CA THR A 332 1.81 -5.05 9.52
C THR A 332 2.87 -5.70 10.42
N ILE A 333 4.15 -5.46 10.16
CA ILE A 333 5.27 -5.94 11.00
C ILE A 333 5.13 -5.37 12.41
N GLY A 334 4.80 -4.08 12.55
CA GLY A 334 4.55 -3.43 13.84
C GLY A 334 3.47 -4.13 14.64
N ILE A 335 2.32 -4.43 14.01
CA ILE A 335 1.24 -5.16 14.66
C ILE A 335 1.72 -6.57 15.10
N VAL A 336 2.38 -7.31 14.21
CA VAL A 336 2.82 -8.68 14.51
C VAL A 336 3.84 -8.73 15.66
N LEU A 337 4.80 -7.80 15.66
CA LEU A 337 5.89 -7.81 16.65
C LEU A 337 5.51 -7.14 17.99
N LEU A 338 4.76 -6.05 17.95
CA LEU A 338 4.57 -5.17 19.12
C LEU A 338 3.20 -5.32 19.77
N ASN A 339 2.15 -5.74 19.04
CA ASN A 339 0.77 -5.73 19.54
C ASN A 339 0.60 -6.49 20.87
N LYS A 340 1.18 -7.69 21.00
CA LYS A 340 1.08 -8.48 22.25
C LYS A 340 1.68 -7.74 23.44
N LYS A 341 2.82 -7.07 23.25
CA LYS A 341 3.53 -6.32 24.29
C LYS A 341 2.78 -5.04 24.67
N VAL A 342 2.29 -4.30 23.66
CA VAL A 342 1.51 -3.08 23.87
C VAL A 342 0.17 -3.42 24.53
N LYS A 343 -0.54 -4.46 24.05
CA LYS A 343 -1.79 -4.94 24.68
C LYS A 343 -1.61 -5.24 26.16
N SER A 344 -0.54 -5.91 26.56
CA SER A 344 -0.28 -6.26 27.97
C SER A 344 -0.09 -5.03 28.88
N ILE A 345 0.25 -3.86 28.34
CA ILE A 345 0.34 -2.61 29.08
C ILE A 345 -1.07 -2.06 29.34
N PHE A 346 -1.90 -1.99 28.30
CA PHE A 346 -3.22 -1.37 28.39
C PHE A 346 -4.30 -2.25 29.01
N SER A 347 -4.22 -3.59 28.84
CA SER A 347 -5.21 -4.53 29.38
C SER A 347 -5.30 -4.53 30.91
N LYS A 348 -4.32 -3.91 31.60
CA LYS A 348 -4.35 -3.72 33.06
C LYS A 348 -5.29 -2.60 33.51
N TYR A 349 -5.59 -1.65 32.63
CA TYR A 349 -6.30 -0.42 32.97
C TYR A 349 -7.62 -0.26 32.22
N ILE A 350 -7.80 -0.96 31.09
CA ILE A 350 -8.90 -0.73 30.14
C ILE A 350 -9.50 -2.09 29.73
N ASN A 351 -10.80 -2.08 29.37
CA ASN A 351 -11.50 -3.25 28.84
C ASN A 351 -10.72 -3.92 27.70
N GLU A 352 -10.74 -5.24 27.64
CA GLU A 352 -9.96 -6.05 26.69
C GLU A 352 -10.20 -5.67 25.22
N LYS A 353 -11.45 -5.42 24.81
CA LYS A 353 -11.79 -5.03 23.43
C LYS A 353 -11.16 -3.68 23.04
N VAL A 354 -11.23 -2.71 23.95
CA VAL A 354 -10.64 -1.39 23.75
C VAL A 354 -9.11 -1.48 23.76
N SER A 355 -8.54 -2.29 24.66
CA SER A 355 -7.09 -2.53 24.72
C SER A 355 -6.57 -3.14 23.42
N ILE A 356 -7.31 -4.06 22.79
CA ILE A 356 -6.93 -4.62 21.48
C ILE A 356 -6.91 -3.53 20.39
N ALA A 357 -7.95 -2.70 20.31
CA ALA A 357 -8.03 -1.65 19.30
C ALA A 357 -6.89 -0.62 19.44
N ILE A 358 -6.65 -0.16 20.68
CA ILE A 358 -5.56 0.78 20.99
C ILE A 358 -4.21 0.15 20.69
N SER A 359 -3.97 -1.09 21.10
CA SER A 359 -2.68 -1.75 20.90
C SER A 359 -2.34 -1.97 19.43
N ILE A 360 -3.31 -2.31 18.59
CA ILE A 360 -3.12 -2.43 17.13
C ILE A 360 -2.73 -1.08 16.55
N THR A 361 -3.47 -0.02 16.88
CA THR A 361 -3.22 1.33 16.37
C THR A 361 -1.83 1.83 16.76
N ILE A 362 -1.47 1.73 18.04
CA ILE A 362 -0.16 2.15 18.55
C ILE A 362 0.97 1.33 17.94
N SER A 363 0.81 0.00 17.86
CA SER A 363 1.85 -0.87 17.31
C SER A 363 2.14 -0.58 15.84
N ALA A 364 1.10 -0.33 15.05
CA ALA A 364 1.26 0.09 13.66
C ALA A 364 1.95 1.46 13.58
N GLN A 365 1.48 2.44 14.37
CA GLN A 365 1.98 3.81 14.32
C GLN A 365 3.45 3.91 14.75
N ILE A 366 3.88 3.18 15.76
CA ILE A 366 5.28 3.15 16.20
C ILE A 366 6.20 2.77 15.02
N MET A 367 5.82 1.77 14.23
CA MET A 367 6.66 1.34 13.11
C MET A 367 6.56 2.24 11.88
N VAL A 368 5.41 2.90 11.67
CA VAL A 368 5.14 3.72 10.48
C VAL A 368 5.62 5.17 10.67
N LEU A 369 5.65 5.68 11.90
CA LEU A 369 5.94 7.09 12.23
C LEU A 369 7.23 7.65 11.61
N PRO A 370 8.40 6.98 11.66
CA PRO A 370 9.62 7.54 11.07
C PRO A 370 9.51 7.75 9.56
N ILE A 371 8.83 6.84 8.86
CA ILE A 371 8.65 6.92 7.42
C ILE A 371 7.62 8.01 7.06
N THR A 372 6.54 8.17 7.85
CA THR A 372 5.59 9.27 7.63
C THR A 372 6.25 10.63 7.80
N ILE A 373 7.08 10.81 8.83
CA ILE A 373 7.82 12.04 9.02
C ILE A 373 8.80 12.27 7.86
N LEU A 374 9.55 11.23 7.45
CA LEU A 374 10.53 11.33 6.36
C LEU A 374 9.91 11.73 5.02
N LYS A 375 8.70 11.21 4.72
CA LYS A 375 8.08 11.33 3.40
C LYS A 375 7.05 12.46 3.31
N PHE A 376 6.38 12.79 4.39
CA PHE A 376 5.30 13.78 4.41
C PHE A 376 5.66 15.06 5.18
N ASN A 377 6.75 15.05 5.96
CA ASN A 377 7.18 16.18 6.80
C ASN A 377 6.09 16.66 7.75
N THR A 378 5.20 15.78 8.19
CA THR A 378 4.08 16.11 9.08
C THR A 378 3.92 15.09 10.19
N ILE A 379 3.52 15.58 11.37
CA ILE A 379 2.99 14.76 12.46
C ILE A 379 1.54 15.18 12.73
N THR A 380 0.69 14.23 13.00
CA THR A 380 -0.72 14.43 13.33
C THR A 380 -0.96 13.95 14.76
N PRO A 381 -0.90 14.82 15.78
CA PRO A 381 -0.97 14.43 17.20
C PRO A 381 -2.26 13.68 17.57
N TYR A 382 -3.36 14.04 16.94
CA TYR A 382 -4.69 13.46 17.23
C TYR A 382 -4.97 12.14 16.51
N PHE A 383 -3.95 11.53 15.85
CA PHE A 383 -4.12 10.26 15.11
C PHE A 383 -4.79 9.17 15.95
N MET A 384 -4.46 9.08 17.24
CA MET A 384 -4.98 8.05 18.13
C MET A 384 -6.47 8.24 18.38
N LEU A 385 -6.91 9.46 18.68
CA LEU A 385 -8.32 9.79 18.90
C LEU A 385 -9.16 9.49 17.66
N ALA A 386 -8.70 9.99 16.50
CA ALA A 386 -9.37 9.75 15.23
C ALA A 386 -9.47 8.25 14.89
N ASN A 387 -8.36 7.50 15.03
CA ASN A 387 -8.33 6.08 14.68
C ASN A 387 -9.15 5.19 15.60
N ILE A 388 -9.17 5.44 16.92
CA ILE A 388 -9.98 4.68 17.86
C ILE A 388 -11.47 4.75 17.49
N ALA A 389 -11.94 5.90 17.03
CA ALA A 389 -13.34 6.06 16.62
C ALA A 389 -13.56 5.63 15.16
N ALA A 390 -12.71 6.03 14.23
CA ALA A 390 -12.91 5.85 12.80
C ALA A 390 -12.69 4.41 12.31
N VAL A 391 -11.70 3.67 12.87
CA VAL A 391 -11.39 2.30 12.41
C VAL A 391 -12.53 1.31 12.67
N PRO A 392 -13.18 1.28 13.85
CA PRO A 392 -14.37 0.44 14.05
C PRO A 392 -15.54 0.80 13.13
N LEU A 393 -15.77 2.10 12.90
CA LEU A 393 -16.82 2.58 11.99
C LEU A 393 -16.53 2.17 10.55
N ALA A 394 -15.29 2.32 10.09
CA ALA A 394 -14.87 1.86 8.78
C ALA A 394 -15.08 0.35 8.60
N GLY A 395 -14.75 -0.45 9.63
CA GLY A 395 -15.05 -1.88 9.64
C GLY A 395 -16.55 -2.19 9.50
N ALA A 396 -17.39 -1.46 10.23
CA ALA A 396 -18.85 -1.58 10.12
C ALA A 396 -19.36 -1.16 8.72
N ILE A 397 -18.84 -0.05 8.16
CA ILE A 397 -19.18 0.40 6.80
C ILE A 397 -18.82 -0.65 5.76
N ILE A 398 -17.66 -1.29 5.88
CA ILE A 398 -17.21 -2.34 4.96
C ILE A 398 -18.17 -3.53 5.00
N LEU A 399 -18.44 -4.06 6.20
CA LEU A 399 -19.30 -5.23 6.39
C LEU A 399 -20.74 -4.96 5.94
N ILE A 400 -21.36 -3.91 6.53
CA ILE A 400 -22.75 -3.54 6.23
C ILE A 400 -22.87 -3.09 4.77
N GLY A 401 -21.87 -2.38 4.23
CA GLY A 401 -21.83 -1.93 2.86
C GLY A 401 -21.87 -3.07 1.85
N TYR A 402 -21.02 -4.09 1.99
CA TYR A 402 -21.05 -5.25 1.10
C TYR A 402 -22.36 -6.04 1.24
N ILE A 403 -22.86 -6.24 2.47
CA ILE A 403 -24.15 -6.91 2.71
C ILE A 403 -25.28 -6.10 2.08
N ASN A 404 -25.27 -4.80 2.25
CA ASN A 404 -26.32 -3.92 1.71
C ASN A 404 -26.33 -3.90 0.19
N ILE A 405 -25.16 -3.81 -0.45
CA ILE A 405 -25.07 -3.92 -1.91
C ILE A 405 -25.63 -5.28 -2.39
N PHE A 406 -25.27 -6.37 -1.71
CA PHE A 406 -25.81 -7.69 -2.06
C PHE A 406 -27.32 -7.75 -1.93
N ILE A 407 -27.89 -7.25 -0.82
CA ILE A 407 -29.34 -7.18 -0.60
C ILE A 407 -29.99 -6.30 -1.67
N ALA A 408 -29.43 -5.15 -1.99
CA ALA A 408 -29.98 -4.23 -2.98
C ALA A 408 -29.95 -4.78 -4.42
N ILE A 409 -29.01 -5.71 -4.73
CA ILE A 409 -29.01 -6.46 -6.00
C ILE A 409 -30.20 -7.40 -6.09
N LEU A 410 -30.57 -8.04 -4.96
CA LEU A 410 -31.69 -8.99 -4.90
C LEU A 410 -33.04 -8.28 -4.76
N TYR A 411 -33.11 -7.33 -3.85
CA TYR A 411 -34.33 -6.57 -3.55
C TYR A 411 -33.99 -5.12 -3.16
N LYS A 412 -34.12 -4.22 -4.12
CA LYS A 412 -33.72 -2.80 -3.99
C LYS A 412 -34.37 -2.06 -2.79
N PRO A 413 -35.71 -2.21 -2.48
CA PRO A 413 -36.32 -1.53 -1.34
C PRO A 413 -35.67 -1.88 0.00
N ALA A 414 -35.34 -3.15 0.22
CA ALA A 414 -34.64 -3.56 1.46
C ALA A 414 -33.24 -2.95 1.55
N GLY A 415 -32.53 -2.85 0.43
CA GLY A 415 -31.23 -2.16 0.36
C GLY A 415 -31.35 -0.68 0.74
N ILE A 416 -32.41 0.02 0.32
CA ILE A 416 -32.64 1.42 0.68
C ILE A 416 -32.93 1.57 2.19
N ILE A 417 -33.71 0.66 2.78
CA ILE A 417 -34.01 0.67 4.21
C ILE A 417 -32.73 0.49 5.04
N LEU A 418 -31.94 -0.53 4.72
CA LEU A 418 -30.64 -0.78 5.38
C LEU A 418 -29.66 0.37 5.11
N GLY A 419 -29.77 1.00 3.95
CA GLY A 419 -29.00 2.17 3.56
C GLY A 419 -29.18 3.36 4.49
N LYS A 420 -30.33 3.54 5.12
CA LYS A 420 -30.54 4.61 6.12
C LYS A 420 -29.61 4.44 7.33
N LEU A 421 -29.44 3.21 7.83
CA LEU A 421 -28.49 2.92 8.91
C LEU A 421 -27.05 3.16 8.43
N LEU A 422 -26.70 2.66 7.24
CA LEU A 422 -25.38 2.84 6.67
C LEU A 422 -25.04 4.33 6.46
N LYS A 423 -26.02 5.14 6.02
CA LYS A 423 -25.88 6.58 5.89
C LYS A 423 -25.51 7.26 7.20
N LEU A 424 -26.15 6.85 8.30
CA LEU A 424 -25.84 7.38 9.63
C LEU A 424 -24.38 7.10 10.02
N ILE A 425 -23.92 5.87 9.81
CA ILE A 425 -22.54 5.46 10.16
C ILE A 425 -21.53 6.24 9.30
N VAL A 426 -21.79 6.39 7.99
CA VAL A 426 -20.94 7.14 7.08
C VAL A 426 -20.88 8.62 7.48
N LYS A 427 -22.02 9.25 7.83
CA LYS A 427 -22.05 10.63 8.32
C LYS A 427 -21.27 10.81 9.61
N ILE A 428 -21.37 9.87 10.55
CA ILE A 428 -20.58 9.90 11.80
C ILE A 428 -19.09 9.88 11.45
N LEU A 429 -18.65 9.01 10.53
CA LEU A 429 -17.26 8.95 10.09
C LEU A 429 -16.77 10.26 9.46
N ILE A 430 -17.57 10.87 8.58
CA ILE A 430 -17.28 12.19 7.98
C ILE A 430 -17.15 13.27 9.07
N ASN A 431 -18.06 13.29 10.03
CA ASN A 431 -18.05 14.27 11.12
C ASN A 431 -16.83 14.11 12.03
N ILE A 432 -16.44 12.87 12.35
CA ILE A 432 -15.19 12.61 13.10
C ILE A 432 -13.99 13.18 12.36
N ALA A 433 -13.90 12.97 11.04
CA ALA A 433 -12.81 13.52 10.23
C ALA A 433 -12.83 15.06 10.25
N LYS A 434 -14.00 15.68 10.02
CA LYS A 434 -14.16 17.14 10.01
C LYS A 434 -13.87 17.77 11.39
N ILE A 435 -14.33 17.16 12.48
CA ILE A 435 -14.06 17.66 13.84
C ILE A 435 -12.59 17.55 14.17
N THR A 436 -11.98 16.38 13.94
CA THR A 436 -10.56 16.15 14.25
C THR A 436 -9.65 17.05 13.40
N SER A 437 -9.99 17.29 12.13
CA SER A 437 -9.21 18.16 11.24
C SER A 437 -9.23 19.64 11.65
N LYS A 438 -10.27 20.09 12.37
CA LYS A 438 -10.42 21.46 12.85
C LYS A 438 -9.77 21.72 14.22
N LEU A 439 -9.28 20.68 14.89
CA LEU A 439 -8.57 20.85 16.17
C LEU A 439 -7.28 21.66 15.97
N PRO A 440 -6.88 22.49 16.93
CA PRO A 440 -5.63 23.22 16.85
C PRO A 440 -4.46 22.22 16.76
N PHE A 441 -3.48 22.53 15.92
CA PHE A 441 -2.33 21.64 15.67
C PHE A 441 -2.69 20.25 15.16
N SER A 442 -3.81 20.11 14.42
CA SER A 442 -4.22 18.80 13.82
C SER A 442 -3.15 18.21 12.91
N SER A 443 -2.36 19.06 12.26
CA SER A 443 -1.19 18.68 11.47
C SER A 443 -0.07 19.67 11.74
N ILE A 444 1.09 19.15 12.19
CA ILE A 444 2.29 19.94 12.50
C ILE A 444 3.33 19.62 11.42
N SER A 445 3.79 20.65 10.71
CA SER A 445 4.89 20.50 9.76
C SER A 445 6.21 20.34 10.50
N ILE A 446 7.06 19.42 10.07
CA ILE A 446 8.33 19.09 10.71
C ILE A 446 9.43 18.98 9.65
N ILE A 447 10.63 19.40 10.05
CA ILE A 447 11.81 19.24 9.19
C ILE A 447 12.18 17.75 9.09
N THR A 448 12.53 17.31 7.88
CA THR A 448 12.94 15.93 7.60
C THR A 448 14.08 15.48 8.51
N PRO A 449 13.90 14.45 9.35
CA PRO A 449 14.97 13.94 10.20
C PRO A 449 16.06 13.26 9.36
N GLY A 450 17.29 13.32 9.83
CA GLY A 450 18.39 12.58 9.21
C GLY A 450 18.21 11.06 9.34
N VAL A 451 18.78 10.30 8.40
CA VAL A 451 18.70 8.83 8.37
C VAL A 451 19.21 8.19 9.68
N ILE A 452 20.23 8.79 10.29
CA ILE A 452 20.81 8.32 11.56
C ILE A 452 19.74 8.33 12.68
N PHE A 453 18.90 9.34 12.72
CA PHE A 453 17.81 9.43 13.71
C PHE A 453 16.76 8.33 13.50
N ILE A 454 16.46 7.99 12.24
CA ILE A 454 15.51 6.93 11.91
C ILE A 454 16.05 5.57 12.36
N ILE A 455 17.32 5.28 12.07
CA ILE A 455 18.00 4.05 12.52
C ILE A 455 18.00 3.98 14.04
N GLY A 456 18.41 5.07 14.72
CA GLY A 456 18.40 5.16 16.17
C GLY A 456 17.04 4.95 16.78
N TYR A 457 15.98 5.49 16.15
CA TYR A 457 14.60 5.28 16.59
C TYR A 457 14.21 3.80 16.57
N TYR A 458 14.46 3.06 15.47
CA TYR A 458 14.12 1.64 15.41
C TYR A 458 14.94 0.80 16.40
N ILE A 459 16.22 1.13 16.60
CA ILE A 459 17.04 0.49 17.62
C ILE A 459 16.45 0.75 19.02
N ALA A 460 16.06 1.99 19.32
CA ALA A 460 15.45 2.36 20.60
C ALA A 460 14.14 1.62 20.83
N VAL A 461 13.26 1.54 19.80
CA VAL A 461 12.00 0.77 19.87
C VAL A 461 12.28 -0.70 20.16
N PHE A 462 13.22 -1.31 19.45
CA PHE A 462 13.60 -2.71 19.68
C PHE A 462 14.13 -2.93 21.10
N CYS A 463 15.06 -2.13 21.56
CA CYS A 463 15.62 -2.21 22.91
C CYS A 463 14.56 -1.97 24.00
N PHE A 464 13.63 -1.04 23.78
CA PHE A 464 12.54 -0.76 24.73
C PHE A 464 11.65 -1.98 24.97
N PHE A 465 11.33 -2.71 23.92
CA PHE A 465 10.43 -3.86 24.03
C PHE A 465 11.14 -5.16 24.42
N GLU A 466 12.45 -5.32 24.15
CA GLU A 466 13.20 -6.55 24.45
C GLU A 466 13.95 -6.48 25.77
N ASN A 467 14.50 -5.33 26.17
CA ASN A 467 15.38 -5.22 27.32
C ASN A 467 14.84 -4.27 28.40
N LYS A 468 14.37 -4.86 29.52
CA LYS A 468 13.83 -4.07 30.65
C LYS A 468 14.80 -3.05 31.24
N LYS A 469 16.13 -3.36 31.26
CA LYS A 469 17.17 -2.45 31.79
C LYS A 469 17.41 -1.22 30.91
N MET A 470 17.19 -1.32 29.59
CA MET A 470 17.42 -0.26 28.63
C MET A 470 16.25 0.72 28.44
N LYS A 471 15.08 0.44 29.06
CA LYS A 471 13.85 1.24 28.84
C LYS A 471 14.03 2.74 29.11
N LYS A 472 14.69 3.10 30.21
CA LYS A 472 14.92 4.53 30.56
C LYS A 472 15.77 5.23 29.49
N LEU A 473 16.87 4.60 29.07
CA LEU A 473 17.76 5.12 28.02
C LEU A 473 17.04 5.28 26.68
N CYS A 474 16.20 4.32 26.31
CA CYS A 474 15.41 4.38 25.07
C CYS A 474 14.37 5.50 25.10
N ILE A 475 13.70 5.72 26.24
CA ILE A 475 12.76 6.85 26.42
C ILE A 475 13.51 8.17 26.28
N ILE A 476 14.66 8.33 26.95
CA ILE A 476 15.50 9.54 26.86
C ILE A 476 15.92 9.79 25.41
N PHE A 477 16.38 8.75 24.69
CA PHE A 477 16.75 8.87 23.29
C PHE A 477 15.59 9.32 22.40
N VAL A 478 14.40 8.72 22.56
CA VAL A 478 13.19 9.12 21.80
C VAL A 478 12.81 10.56 22.12
N ILE A 479 12.89 10.99 23.39
CA ILE A 479 12.63 12.37 23.78
C ILE A 479 13.65 13.33 23.14
N ILE A 480 14.93 13.00 23.14
CA ILE A 480 16.00 13.80 22.50
C ILE A 480 15.72 13.91 20.99
N VAL A 481 15.32 12.83 20.33
CA VAL A 481 14.96 12.84 18.91
C VAL A 481 13.77 13.78 18.65
N VAL A 482 12.72 13.69 19.46
CA VAL A 482 11.53 14.55 19.36
C VAL A 482 11.89 16.02 19.61
N ILE A 483 12.69 16.32 20.64
CA ILE A 483 13.14 17.68 20.95
C ILE A 483 14.00 18.24 19.80
N ASN A 484 14.95 17.46 19.26
CA ASN A 484 15.77 17.90 18.12
C ASN A 484 14.93 18.20 16.87
N ILE A 485 13.83 17.46 16.67
CA ILE A 485 12.87 17.72 15.60
C ILE A 485 12.10 19.00 15.88
N ALA A 486 11.66 19.21 17.14
CA ALA A 486 10.88 20.39 17.55
C ALA A 486 11.70 21.68 17.57
N VAL A 487 12.99 21.64 17.96
CA VAL A 487 13.88 22.83 18.03
C VAL A 487 14.32 23.31 16.63
N ARG A 488 14.14 22.48 15.58
CA ARG A 488 14.44 22.86 14.20
C ARG A 488 13.24 23.42 13.43
N ILE A 489 12.11 23.58 14.12
CA ILE A 489 10.91 24.30 13.65
C ILE A 489 11.09 25.78 13.95
#